data_0946f67650058b7e01082b7cfe5e8d7b
#
_entry.id   0946f67650058b7e01082b7cfe5e8d7b
#
_cell.length_a   1.000
_cell.length_b   1.000
_cell.length_c   1.000
_cell.angle_alpha   90.00
_cell.angle_beta   90.00
_cell.angle_gamma   90.00
#
_symmetry.space_group_name_H-M   'P 1'
#
loop_
_entity.id
_entity.type
_entity.pdbx_description
1 polymer ?
#
loop_
_entity_poly.entity_id
_entity_poly.type
_entity_poly.pdbx_seq_one_letter_code
_entity_poly.pdbx_strand_id
1 'polypeptide(L)'
;MMTAFAYYRFPHEQRATYVAQHEGEPEILSSVAQLNGREGFVIAPFQPSDECPVVLIHPDERRVILLNGEKNSEGGLDENGGLNGKKPDGGLDENGGLNGNENSEEKEGYVRDFGCFHEQLQRGEFRKIVLARRSVQTTRLSAEALFVKACRMYPRLFVALVCSEASGMWLMATPEVLLQGSEGEYHTMSLAGTQKTEDPEALEWPQKDREEQQYVTDYIEACIRTFSDDCCLYGPYTMKAAHLCHLRTDIHFRLSSDDVLGDVLEALYPTPAVCGIPKEPARRFILRHEHEPRRYYSGFVGMLSPRSDTHLFVSLRCMRLLPDGICELYAGGGLLKESEMEKEWRETEVKMQTMMELV
;
A
#
# COMPACT_ATOMS: atom_id res chain seq x y z
N MET A 1 13.59 24.98 5.42
CA MET A 1 12.87 24.08 6.36
C MET A 1 12.44 22.88 5.55
N MET A 2 12.61 21.66 6.03
CA MET A 2 12.24 20.44 5.25
C MET A 2 10.74 20.44 4.99
N THR A 3 10.31 20.31 3.73
CA THR A 3 8.91 20.39 3.32
C THR A 3 8.29 19.02 3.13
N ALA A 4 9.08 18.02 2.70
CA ALA A 4 8.64 16.63 2.57
C ALA A 4 9.83 15.67 2.66
N PHE A 5 9.55 14.43 3.06
CA PHE A 5 10.56 13.37 3.06
C PHE A 5 9.95 11.99 2.88
N ALA A 6 10.80 11.03 2.49
CA ALA A 6 10.49 9.61 2.55
C ALA A 6 11.71 8.79 3.00
N TYR A 7 11.44 7.76 3.83
CA TYR A 7 12.33 6.63 4.06
C TYR A 7 11.77 5.44 3.31
N TYR A 8 12.60 4.70 2.61
CA TYR A 8 12.16 3.46 1.99
C TYR A 8 13.25 2.38 1.95
N ARG A 9 12.82 1.13 1.96
CA ARG A 9 13.69 -0.03 1.87
C ARG A 9 13.06 -1.06 0.93
N PHE A 10 13.82 -1.46 -0.10
CA PHE A 10 13.39 -2.51 -1.03
C PHE A 10 13.43 -3.91 -0.39
N PRO A 11 12.60 -4.86 -0.88
CA PRO A 11 12.63 -6.23 -0.41
C PRO A 11 14.06 -6.81 -0.40
N HIS A 12 14.39 -7.53 0.68
CA HIS A 12 15.70 -8.20 0.90
C HIS A 12 16.90 -7.27 1.11
N GLU A 13 16.77 -5.96 1.04
CA GLU A 13 17.87 -5.04 1.31
C GLU A 13 18.11 -4.85 2.81
N GLN A 14 19.40 -4.68 3.17
CA GLN A 14 19.86 -4.32 4.51
C GLN A 14 20.04 -2.81 4.70
N ARG A 15 19.78 -2.05 3.65
CA ARG A 15 19.92 -0.61 3.59
C ARG A 15 18.58 0.02 3.29
N ALA A 16 18.28 1.12 3.94
CA ALA A 16 17.19 2.00 3.59
C ALA A 16 17.72 3.24 2.90
N THR A 17 16.89 3.88 2.10
CA THR A 17 17.18 5.18 1.51
C THR A 17 16.29 6.21 2.17
N TYR A 18 16.87 7.32 2.54
CA TYR A 18 16.20 8.56 2.92
C TYR A 18 16.27 9.53 1.76
N VAL A 19 15.17 10.18 1.45
CA VAL A 19 15.07 11.30 0.51
C VAL A 19 14.30 12.43 1.16
N ALA A 20 14.73 13.67 0.92
CA ALA A 20 14.04 14.86 1.42
C ALA A 20 14.03 15.96 0.37
N GLN A 21 13.03 16.80 0.46
CA GLN A 21 12.92 18.06 -0.26
C GLN A 21 12.99 19.20 0.76
N HIS A 22 14.01 20.05 0.65
CA HIS A 22 14.24 21.20 1.51
C HIS A 22 13.89 22.52 0.81
N GLU A 23 14.01 22.52 -0.52
CA GLU A 23 13.74 23.70 -1.34
C GLU A 23 12.43 23.55 -2.10
N GLY A 24 11.60 24.59 -2.08
CA GLY A 24 10.27 24.58 -2.69
C GLY A 24 9.28 23.65 -2.00
N GLU A 25 8.10 23.55 -2.56
CA GLU A 25 7.03 22.64 -2.10
C GLU A 25 6.94 21.40 -3.02
N PRO A 26 6.52 20.23 -2.50
CA PRO A 26 6.22 19.09 -3.34
C PRO A 26 5.19 19.44 -4.41
N GLU A 27 5.32 18.84 -5.58
CA GLU A 27 4.37 19.05 -6.66
C GLU A 27 3.04 18.35 -6.33
N ILE A 28 1.94 19.10 -6.42
CA ILE A 28 0.58 18.63 -6.15
C ILE A 28 -0.13 18.40 -7.48
N LEU A 29 -0.57 17.16 -7.71
CA LEU A 29 -1.19 16.75 -8.97
C LEU A 29 -2.63 16.27 -8.72
N SER A 30 -3.54 16.64 -9.63
CA SER A 30 -4.95 16.28 -9.55
C SER A 30 -5.29 14.94 -10.21
N SER A 31 -4.36 14.36 -10.97
CA SER A 31 -4.51 13.02 -11.59
C SER A 31 -3.17 12.32 -11.70
N VAL A 32 -3.22 11.00 -11.81
CA VAL A 32 -2.02 10.15 -11.98
C VAL A 32 -1.41 10.32 -13.38
N ALA A 33 -2.21 10.58 -14.41
CA ALA A 33 -1.71 10.84 -15.76
C ALA A 33 -0.75 12.04 -15.83
N GLN A 34 -0.89 13.01 -14.93
CA GLN A 34 0.04 14.14 -14.83
C GLN A 34 1.48 13.74 -14.44
N LEU A 35 1.71 12.49 -14.05
CA LEU A 35 3.06 11.95 -13.79
C LEU A 35 3.86 11.69 -15.07
N ASN A 36 3.28 11.82 -16.27
CA ASN A 36 3.98 11.70 -17.54
C ASN A 36 5.21 12.61 -17.59
N GLY A 37 6.37 12.02 -17.89
CA GLY A 37 7.65 12.74 -18.02
C GLY A 37 8.21 13.31 -16.71
N ARG A 38 7.59 13.04 -15.55
CA ARG A 38 8.04 13.50 -14.23
C ARG A 38 8.93 12.49 -13.54
N GLU A 39 9.73 12.99 -12.60
CA GLU A 39 10.64 12.20 -11.79
C GLU A 39 10.58 12.65 -10.33
N GLY A 40 10.59 11.72 -9.37
CA GLY A 40 10.60 11.99 -7.94
C GLY A 40 10.07 10.85 -7.11
N PHE A 41 9.93 11.07 -5.81
CA PHE A 41 9.26 10.12 -4.93
C PHE A 41 7.77 10.48 -4.87
N VAL A 42 6.91 9.55 -5.26
CA VAL A 42 5.47 9.77 -5.36
C VAL A 42 4.71 9.03 -4.26
N ILE A 43 3.65 9.68 -3.75
CA ILE A 43 2.57 9.03 -3.01
C ILE A 43 1.23 9.45 -3.62
N ALA A 44 0.43 8.48 -4.03
CA ALA A 44 -0.86 8.68 -4.66
C ALA A 44 -1.99 8.04 -3.82
N PRO A 45 -3.14 8.72 -3.65
CA PRO A 45 -4.29 8.20 -2.89
C PRO A 45 -5.09 7.18 -3.71
N PHE A 46 -6.06 6.48 -3.11
CA PHE A 46 -7.03 5.64 -3.82
C PHE A 46 -7.83 6.42 -4.88
N GLN A 47 -8.17 7.64 -4.58
CA GLN A 47 -8.81 8.59 -5.48
C GLN A 47 -8.21 9.98 -5.27
N PRO A 48 -7.56 10.55 -6.28
CA PRO A 48 -7.08 11.93 -6.21
C PRO A 48 -8.23 12.91 -5.99
N SER A 49 -8.04 13.84 -5.06
CA SER A 49 -8.96 14.93 -4.70
C SER A 49 -8.17 16.10 -4.09
N ASP A 50 -8.82 17.23 -3.87
CA ASP A 50 -8.19 18.39 -3.20
C ASP A 50 -7.73 18.06 -1.78
N GLU A 51 -8.43 17.16 -1.06
CA GLU A 51 -8.06 16.72 0.29
C GLU A 51 -6.97 15.62 0.29
N CYS A 52 -6.90 14.85 -0.77
CA CYS A 52 -5.96 13.76 -0.94
C CYS A 52 -5.39 13.79 -2.37
N PRO A 53 -4.46 14.71 -2.68
CA PRO A 53 -3.86 14.83 -4.01
C PRO A 53 -2.80 13.75 -4.24
N VAL A 54 -2.38 13.59 -5.49
CA VAL A 54 -1.10 12.94 -5.80
C VAL A 54 0.02 13.92 -5.43
N VAL A 55 0.96 13.46 -4.60
CA VAL A 55 2.09 14.26 -4.14
C VAL A 55 3.37 13.71 -4.76
N LEU A 56 4.11 14.55 -5.47
CA LEU A 56 5.42 14.25 -6.03
C LEU A 56 6.49 15.07 -5.32
N ILE A 57 7.34 14.40 -4.58
CA ILE A 57 8.48 14.95 -3.87
C ILE A 57 9.66 14.98 -4.84
N HIS A 58 10.30 16.14 -5.00
CA HIS A 58 11.53 16.32 -5.78
C HIS A 58 12.74 16.36 -4.84
N PRO A 59 13.40 15.22 -4.56
CA PRO A 59 14.45 15.18 -3.55
C PRO A 59 15.67 16.00 -3.95
N ASP A 60 16.06 16.92 -3.09
CA ASP A 60 17.34 17.65 -3.13
C ASP A 60 18.38 17.05 -2.16
N GLU A 61 17.93 16.11 -1.31
CA GLU A 61 18.79 15.30 -0.45
C GLU A 61 18.49 13.82 -0.60
N ARG A 62 19.56 12.99 -0.67
CA ARG A 62 19.48 11.54 -0.65
C ARG A 62 20.58 10.95 0.22
N ARG A 63 20.20 10.08 1.16
CA ARG A 63 21.14 9.35 2.06
C ARG A 63 20.79 7.87 2.12
N VAL A 64 21.83 7.03 2.25
CA VAL A 64 21.67 5.61 2.54
C VAL A 64 21.84 5.39 4.04
N ILE A 65 20.93 4.62 4.64
CA ILE A 65 20.88 4.33 6.06
C ILE A 65 21.08 2.84 6.26
N LEU A 66 22.02 2.46 7.13
CA LEU A 66 22.21 1.05 7.52
C LEU A 66 21.21 0.69 8.63
N LEU A 67 20.47 -0.40 8.43
CA LEU A 67 19.46 -0.89 9.38
C LEU A 67 20.06 -1.79 10.47
N ASN A 68 21.30 -2.25 10.31
CA ASN A 68 22.03 -3.02 11.32
C ASN A 68 22.86 -2.06 12.17
N GLY A 69 22.63 -2.10 13.50
CA GLY A 69 23.20 -1.15 14.48
C GLY A 69 24.71 -1.24 14.72
N GLU A 70 25.55 -1.13 13.69
CA GLU A 70 26.93 -0.73 13.84
C GLU A 70 26.99 0.79 13.83
N LYS A 71 27.41 1.36 14.96
CA LYS A 71 27.67 2.80 15.12
C LYS A 71 28.72 3.23 14.10
N ASN A 72 28.28 3.72 12.95
CA ASN A 72 29.12 4.59 12.13
C ASN A 72 28.83 6.04 12.50
N SER A 73 29.88 6.81 12.67
CA SER A 73 29.94 8.19 13.14
C SER A 73 29.26 9.24 12.24
N GLU A 74 28.39 8.81 11.32
CA GLU A 74 27.62 9.68 10.43
C GLU A 74 26.18 9.12 10.30
N GLY A 75 25.31 9.46 11.29
CA GLY A 75 23.85 9.43 11.12
C GLY A 75 23.16 8.06 11.12
N GLY A 76 23.47 7.15 12.05
CA GLY A 76 22.67 5.93 12.27
C GLY A 76 21.49 6.23 13.21
N LEU A 77 20.29 5.70 12.86
CA LEU A 77 19.14 5.67 13.78
C LEU A 77 19.39 4.60 14.86
N ASP A 78 19.39 4.97 16.13
CA ASP A 78 19.48 4.06 17.27
C ASP A 78 18.09 3.49 17.65
N GLU A 79 18.05 2.53 18.58
CA GLU A 79 16.82 1.88 19.04
C GLU A 79 15.83 2.85 19.71
N ASN A 80 16.25 4.08 20.03
CA ASN A 80 15.45 5.10 20.70
C ASN A 80 15.07 6.28 19.79
N GLY A 81 15.47 6.29 18.53
CA GLY A 81 14.98 7.24 17.50
C GLY A 81 15.09 8.73 17.86
N GLY A 82 16.08 9.15 18.65
CA GLY A 82 16.12 10.47 19.23
C GLY A 82 17.20 11.38 18.63
N LEU A 83 16.80 12.40 17.89
CA LEU A 83 17.45 13.72 17.91
C LEU A 83 17.02 14.39 19.22
N ASN A 84 17.99 14.78 20.06
CA ASN A 84 17.79 15.40 21.37
C ASN A 84 16.74 16.54 21.36
N GLY A 85 15.53 16.24 21.82
CA GLY A 85 14.45 17.18 22.08
C GLY A 85 13.70 16.76 23.35
N LYS A 86 13.58 17.65 24.31
CA LYS A 86 13.04 17.49 25.67
C LYS A 86 11.76 16.63 25.74
N LYS A 87 11.76 15.69 26.70
CA LYS A 87 10.56 14.94 27.15
C LYS A 87 9.48 15.88 27.66
N PRO A 88 8.20 15.67 27.30
CA PRO A 88 7.08 16.15 28.10
C PRO A 88 6.72 15.08 29.16
N ASP A 89 6.65 15.50 30.42
CA ASP A 89 6.05 14.74 31.53
C ASP A 89 4.52 14.71 31.33
N GLY A 90 3.96 13.51 31.26
CA GLY A 90 2.52 13.30 31.29
C GLY A 90 2.23 11.82 31.51
N GLY A 91 1.84 11.45 32.74
CA GLY A 91 1.52 10.08 33.13
C GLY A 91 0.28 9.56 32.40
N LEU A 92 0.38 8.31 31.92
CA LEU A 92 -0.76 7.49 31.46
C LEU A 92 -0.67 6.13 32.12
N ASP A 93 -1.84 5.57 32.47
CA ASP A 93 -2.01 4.34 33.24
C ASP A 93 -1.53 3.08 32.50
N GLU A 94 -1.19 2.05 33.27
CA GLU A 94 -0.53 0.80 32.86
C GLU A 94 -1.41 -0.20 32.07
N ASN A 95 -2.54 0.18 31.49
CA ASN A 95 -3.39 -0.70 30.69
C ASN A 95 -3.78 -0.02 29.36
N GLY A 96 -2.90 -0.06 28.38
CA GLY A 96 -3.13 0.42 27.01
C GLY A 96 -3.93 -0.54 26.12
N GLY A 97 -5.09 -1.01 26.55
CA GLY A 97 -6.07 -1.70 25.70
C GLY A 97 -7.20 -0.73 25.39
N LEU A 98 -7.39 -0.36 24.12
CA LEU A 98 -8.58 0.34 23.67
C LEU A 98 -9.83 -0.47 24.02
N ASN A 99 -10.86 0.24 24.51
CA ASN A 99 -12.08 -0.32 25.08
C ASN A 99 -12.82 -1.26 24.12
N GLY A 100 -13.40 -2.35 24.63
CA GLY A 100 -14.21 -3.32 23.88
C GLY A 100 -15.42 -2.71 23.10
N ASN A 101 -15.77 -1.45 23.32
CA ASN A 101 -16.80 -0.71 22.59
C ASN A 101 -16.35 -0.26 21.19
N GLU A 102 -15.10 0.18 21.00
CA GLU A 102 -14.62 0.67 19.68
C GLU A 102 -14.55 -0.47 18.66
N ASN A 103 -14.14 -1.66 19.08
CA ASN A 103 -14.11 -2.84 18.21
C ASN A 103 -15.52 -3.30 17.79
N SER A 104 -16.56 -3.01 18.57
CA SER A 104 -17.94 -3.31 18.22
C SER A 104 -18.48 -2.35 17.15
N GLU A 105 -18.17 -1.05 17.26
CA GLU A 105 -18.59 -0.02 16.30
C GLU A 105 -17.92 -0.20 14.93
N GLU A 106 -16.62 -0.52 14.91
CA GLU A 106 -15.89 -0.88 13.67
C GLU A 106 -16.55 -2.07 12.97
N LYS A 107 -16.87 -3.13 13.74
CA LYS A 107 -17.49 -4.34 13.17
C LYS A 107 -18.90 -4.06 12.67
N GLU A 108 -19.71 -3.29 13.37
CA GLU A 108 -21.05 -2.90 12.94
C GLU A 108 -21.01 -2.07 11.64
N GLY A 109 -20.04 -1.14 11.52
CA GLY A 109 -19.79 -0.40 10.30
C GLY A 109 -19.47 -1.32 9.13
N TYR A 110 -18.52 -2.23 9.33
CA TYR A 110 -18.13 -3.21 8.30
C TYR A 110 -19.29 -4.12 7.88
N VAL A 111 -20.12 -4.59 8.83
CA VAL A 111 -21.30 -5.43 8.54
C VAL A 111 -22.29 -4.70 7.65
N ARG A 112 -22.56 -3.41 7.90
CA ARG A 112 -23.45 -2.59 7.06
C ARG A 112 -22.90 -2.46 5.65
N ASP A 113 -21.62 -2.11 5.53
CA ASP A 113 -20.96 -1.95 4.23
C ASP A 113 -20.92 -3.27 3.47
N PHE A 114 -20.56 -4.38 4.16
CA PHE A 114 -20.57 -5.71 3.56
C PHE A 114 -21.94 -6.05 2.97
N GLY A 115 -23.02 -5.80 3.72
CA GLY A 115 -24.38 -6.04 3.22
C GLY A 115 -24.70 -5.29 1.94
N CYS A 116 -24.31 -4.01 1.89
CA CYS A 116 -24.50 -3.14 0.72
C CYS A 116 -23.67 -3.62 -0.49
N PHE A 117 -22.41 -3.98 -0.29
CA PHE A 117 -21.50 -4.47 -1.35
C PHE A 117 -21.92 -5.85 -1.86
N HIS A 118 -22.24 -6.75 -0.95
CA HIS A 118 -22.63 -8.12 -1.28
C HIS A 118 -23.97 -8.18 -2.06
N GLU A 119 -24.92 -7.28 -1.75
CA GLU A 119 -26.14 -7.15 -2.54
C GLU A 119 -25.87 -6.86 -4.02
N GLN A 120 -24.88 -5.99 -4.33
CA GLN A 120 -24.53 -5.69 -5.71
C GLN A 120 -23.85 -6.85 -6.42
N LEU A 121 -23.04 -7.62 -5.69
CA LEU A 121 -22.47 -8.88 -6.20
C LEU A 121 -23.56 -9.92 -6.51
N GLN A 122 -24.56 -10.04 -5.63
CA GLN A 122 -25.70 -10.95 -5.86
C GLN A 122 -26.53 -10.55 -7.08
N ARG A 123 -26.66 -9.24 -7.36
CA ARG A 123 -27.33 -8.69 -8.54
C ARG A 123 -26.50 -8.82 -9.82
N GLY A 124 -25.20 -9.17 -9.71
CA GLY A 124 -24.31 -9.28 -10.86
C GLY A 124 -23.78 -7.94 -11.39
N GLU A 125 -23.94 -6.85 -10.63
CA GLU A 125 -23.40 -5.52 -10.99
C GLU A 125 -21.86 -5.51 -10.98
N PHE A 126 -21.27 -6.30 -10.08
CA PHE A 126 -19.83 -6.51 -9.98
C PHE A 126 -19.49 -8.01 -10.01
N ARG A 127 -18.39 -8.34 -10.69
CA ARG A 127 -17.77 -9.69 -10.57
C ARG A 127 -16.96 -9.81 -9.29
N LYS A 128 -16.30 -8.72 -8.90
CA LYS A 128 -15.49 -8.55 -7.70
C LYS A 128 -15.58 -7.11 -7.25
N ILE A 129 -15.60 -6.87 -5.93
CA ILE A 129 -15.43 -5.54 -5.36
C ILE A 129 -14.66 -5.67 -4.04
N VAL A 130 -13.76 -4.72 -3.77
CA VAL A 130 -12.96 -4.74 -2.53
C VAL A 130 -13.65 -3.87 -1.48
N LEU A 131 -13.87 -4.43 -0.31
CA LEU A 131 -14.33 -3.71 0.87
C LEU A 131 -13.18 -3.50 1.83
N ALA A 132 -12.97 -2.25 2.25
CA ALA A 132 -11.93 -1.87 3.20
C ALA A 132 -12.53 -1.42 4.53
N ARG A 133 -11.71 -1.42 5.56
CA ARG A 133 -12.02 -0.82 6.86
C ARG A 133 -10.79 -0.19 7.50
N ARG A 134 -11.03 0.63 8.49
CA ARG A 134 -10.02 1.28 9.32
C ARG A 134 -10.13 0.77 10.76
N SER A 135 -9.00 0.71 11.46
CA SER A 135 -8.92 0.51 12.90
C SER A 135 -7.96 1.51 13.52
N VAL A 136 -8.25 1.95 14.73
CA VAL A 136 -7.43 2.93 15.45
C VAL A 136 -6.63 2.24 16.53
N GLN A 137 -5.33 2.55 16.61
CA GLN A 137 -4.40 2.05 17.60
C GLN A 137 -3.57 3.22 18.15
N THR A 138 -2.84 2.98 19.23
CA THR A 138 -1.90 3.97 19.76
C THR A 138 -0.50 3.39 19.95
N THR A 139 0.52 4.22 19.78
CA THR A 139 1.91 3.84 19.98
C THR A 139 2.68 4.92 20.73
N ARG A 140 3.75 4.50 21.42
CA ARG A 140 4.75 5.43 22.03
C ARG A 140 6.02 5.55 21.19
N LEU A 141 6.11 4.80 20.09
CA LEU A 141 7.27 4.81 19.20
C LEU A 141 7.22 6.01 18.26
N SER A 142 8.39 6.56 17.92
CA SER A 142 8.48 7.54 16.85
C SER A 142 8.22 6.89 15.46
N ALA A 143 7.89 7.71 14.47
CA ALA A 143 7.65 7.23 13.10
C ALA A 143 8.86 6.50 12.52
N GLU A 144 10.08 7.02 12.78
CA GLU A 144 11.34 6.41 12.35
C GLU A 144 11.59 5.07 13.07
N ALA A 145 11.27 4.98 14.38
CA ALA A 145 11.39 3.73 15.13
C ALA A 145 10.42 2.67 14.57
N LEU A 146 9.19 3.05 14.23
CA LEU A 146 8.22 2.18 13.57
C LEU A 146 8.72 1.73 12.18
N PHE A 147 9.31 2.62 11.39
CA PHE A 147 9.91 2.29 10.10
C PHE A 147 11.05 1.27 10.24
N VAL A 148 11.99 1.50 11.16
CA VAL A 148 13.11 0.57 11.42
C VAL A 148 12.59 -0.78 11.91
N LYS A 149 11.59 -0.79 12.81
CA LYS A 149 10.93 -2.01 13.29
C LYS A 149 10.30 -2.78 12.13
N ALA A 150 9.55 -2.09 11.24
CA ALA A 150 8.94 -2.68 10.05
C ALA A 150 9.99 -3.28 9.10
N CYS A 151 11.09 -2.58 8.86
CA CYS A 151 12.18 -3.08 8.02
C CYS A 151 12.80 -4.38 8.57
N ARG A 152 12.97 -4.48 9.89
CA ARG A 152 13.51 -5.66 10.55
C ARG A 152 12.54 -6.84 10.55
N MET A 153 11.26 -6.57 10.83
CA MET A 153 10.22 -7.61 10.91
C MET A 153 9.81 -8.16 9.54
N TYR A 154 9.82 -7.32 8.51
CA TYR A 154 9.30 -7.66 7.17
C TYR A 154 10.36 -7.55 6.07
N PRO A 155 11.44 -8.35 6.11
CA PRO A 155 12.57 -8.22 5.16
C PRO A 155 12.17 -8.45 3.70
N ARG A 156 11.05 -9.13 3.44
CA ARG A 156 10.56 -9.46 2.08
C ARG A 156 9.60 -8.42 1.51
N LEU A 157 9.18 -7.42 2.29
CA LEU A 157 8.23 -6.40 1.86
C LEU A 157 8.96 -5.11 1.49
N PHE A 158 8.38 -4.33 0.58
CA PHE A 158 8.76 -2.93 0.44
C PHE A 158 8.24 -2.17 1.66
N VAL A 159 9.10 -1.42 2.32
CA VAL A 159 8.72 -0.59 3.49
C VAL A 159 8.98 0.86 3.15
N ALA A 160 8.00 1.73 3.39
CA ALA A 160 8.14 3.17 3.21
C ALA A 160 7.47 3.96 4.34
N LEU A 161 8.13 5.02 4.79
CA LEU A 161 7.59 6.07 5.65
C LEU A 161 7.65 7.37 4.86
N VAL A 162 6.51 7.99 4.62
CA VAL A 162 6.39 9.21 3.80
C VAL A 162 5.71 10.29 4.61
N CYS A 163 6.20 11.52 4.49
CA CYS A 163 5.59 12.68 5.13
C CYS A 163 5.63 13.89 4.20
N SER A 164 4.49 14.56 4.06
CA SER A 164 4.36 15.90 3.49
C SER A 164 3.18 16.61 4.15
N GLU A 165 3.08 17.93 4.01
CA GLU A 165 1.93 18.67 4.51
C GLU A 165 0.62 18.18 3.85
N ALA A 166 0.64 17.93 2.55
CA ALA A 166 -0.54 17.51 1.78
C ALA A 166 -0.98 16.06 2.06
N SER A 167 -0.03 15.13 2.21
CA SER A 167 -0.38 13.72 2.46
C SER A 167 -0.57 13.38 3.94
N GLY A 168 0.01 14.15 4.85
CA GLY A 168 0.28 13.72 6.21
C GLY A 168 1.38 12.65 6.25
N MET A 169 1.45 11.89 7.34
CA MET A 169 2.47 10.88 7.56
C MET A 169 1.92 9.47 7.42
N TRP A 170 2.56 8.64 6.58
CA TRP A 170 2.13 7.28 6.27
C TRP A 170 3.28 6.30 6.36
N LEU A 171 3.05 5.17 7.06
CA LEU A 171 3.95 4.02 7.08
C LEU A 171 3.27 2.83 6.40
N MET A 172 4.01 2.13 5.53
CA MET A 172 3.51 0.96 4.82
C MET A 172 4.57 -0.13 4.65
N ALA A 173 4.09 -1.38 4.65
CA ALA A 173 4.91 -2.57 4.40
C ALA A 173 4.16 -3.48 3.40
N THR A 174 4.42 -3.30 2.12
CA THR A 174 3.62 -3.87 1.02
C THR A 174 4.39 -4.91 0.21
N PRO A 175 3.73 -6.03 -0.17
CA PRO A 175 4.30 -7.01 -1.08
C PRO A 175 4.04 -6.72 -2.57
N GLU A 176 3.12 -5.79 -2.89
CA GLU A 176 2.54 -5.67 -4.22
C GLU A 176 3.21 -4.57 -5.04
N VAL A 177 3.87 -4.98 -6.11
CA VAL A 177 4.43 -4.08 -7.12
C VAL A 177 3.31 -3.58 -8.02
N LEU A 178 3.18 -2.26 -8.15
CA LEU A 178 2.32 -1.65 -9.17
C LEU A 178 3.03 -1.53 -10.51
N LEU A 179 4.27 -1.03 -10.49
CA LEU A 179 5.08 -0.87 -11.69
C LEU A 179 6.57 -0.83 -11.31
N GLN A 180 7.39 -1.64 -11.96
CA GLN A 180 8.85 -1.58 -11.86
C GLN A 180 9.47 -1.67 -13.23
N GLY A 181 10.61 -0.99 -13.42
CA GLY A 181 11.37 -1.10 -14.65
C GLY A 181 12.10 0.17 -15.02
N SER A 182 12.84 0.10 -16.12
CA SER A 182 13.65 1.17 -16.70
C SER A 182 13.85 0.94 -18.19
N GLU A 183 14.26 2.00 -18.91
CA GLU A 183 14.70 1.92 -20.30
C GLU A 183 13.70 1.19 -21.23
N GLY A 184 12.39 1.45 -21.03
CA GLY A 184 11.32 0.84 -21.80
C GLY A 184 10.91 -0.57 -21.37
N GLU A 185 11.66 -1.24 -20.50
CA GLU A 185 11.33 -2.58 -19.98
C GLU A 185 10.68 -2.49 -18.62
N TYR A 186 9.42 -2.89 -18.53
CA TYR A 186 8.63 -2.77 -17.31
C TYR A 186 7.99 -4.09 -16.91
N HIS A 187 7.70 -4.21 -15.61
CA HIS A 187 6.86 -5.27 -15.10
C HIS A 187 5.88 -4.77 -14.05
N THR A 188 4.75 -5.44 -13.98
CA THR A 188 3.75 -5.35 -12.93
C THR A 188 3.37 -6.75 -12.48
N MET A 189 2.49 -6.87 -11.48
CA MET A 189 1.99 -8.17 -11.04
C MET A 189 0.49 -8.12 -10.76
N SER A 190 -0.17 -9.25 -10.92
CA SER A 190 -1.44 -9.51 -10.28
C SER A 190 -1.22 -10.32 -8.99
N LEU A 191 -1.80 -9.86 -7.90
CA LEU A 191 -1.69 -10.50 -6.59
C LEU A 191 -3.08 -10.56 -5.96
N ALA A 192 -3.65 -11.77 -5.85
CA ALA A 192 -4.97 -11.97 -5.25
C ALA A 192 -5.08 -13.38 -4.64
N GLY A 193 -6.19 -13.63 -3.94
CA GLY A 193 -6.31 -14.80 -3.09
C GLY A 193 -5.45 -14.69 -1.84
N THR A 194 -5.96 -15.16 -0.69
CA THR A 194 -5.25 -15.04 0.58
C THR A 194 -5.44 -16.31 1.38
N GLN A 195 -4.32 -16.97 1.72
CA GLN A 195 -4.33 -18.17 2.58
C GLN A 195 -3.23 -18.05 3.64
N LYS A 196 -3.51 -18.62 4.82
CA LYS A 196 -2.50 -18.79 5.88
C LYS A 196 -2.07 -20.23 5.90
N THR A 197 -0.79 -20.49 5.68
CA THR A 197 -0.20 -21.84 5.75
C THR A 197 1.23 -21.77 6.26
N GLU A 198 1.66 -22.84 6.90
CA GLU A 198 3.05 -23.06 7.28
C GLU A 198 3.85 -23.68 6.13
N ASP A 199 3.19 -24.40 5.22
CA ASP A 199 3.79 -25.01 4.03
C ASP A 199 3.19 -24.42 2.74
N PRO A 200 3.82 -23.39 2.17
CA PRO A 200 3.38 -22.75 0.94
C PRO A 200 3.49 -23.65 -0.31
N GLU A 201 4.38 -24.66 -0.31
CA GLU A 201 4.62 -25.53 -1.46
C GLU A 201 3.53 -26.60 -1.58
N ALA A 202 2.95 -27.03 -0.43
CA ALA A 202 1.83 -27.96 -0.39
C ALA A 202 0.45 -27.29 -0.46
N LEU A 203 0.38 -25.96 -0.61
CA LEU A 203 -0.88 -25.23 -0.60
C LEU A 203 -1.71 -25.50 -1.85
N GLU A 204 -2.87 -26.10 -1.68
CA GLU A 204 -3.89 -26.20 -2.71
C GLU A 204 -4.84 -24.99 -2.64
N TRP A 205 -4.90 -24.23 -3.71
CA TRP A 205 -5.74 -23.04 -3.78
C TRP A 205 -7.19 -23.37 -4.10
N PRO A 206 -8.17 -22.89 -3.30
CA PRO A 206 -9.59 -22.98 -3.62
C PRO A 206 -9.91 -22.35 -4.99
N GLN A 207 -10.97 -22.84 -5.62
CA GLN A 207 -11.42 -22.33 -6.93
C GLN A 207 -11.74 -20.82 -6.87
N LYS A 208 -12.36 -20.35 -5.77
CA LYS A 208 -12.63 -18.93 -5.53
C LYS A 208 -11.37 -18.08 -5.66
N ASP A 209 -10.28 -18.47 -5.00
CA ASP A 209 -9.03 -17.71 -4.98
C ASP A 209 -8.36 -17.67 -6.37
N ARG A 210 -8.45 -18.79 -7.11
CA ARG A 210 -7.96 -18.86 -8.50
C ARG A 210 -8.75 -17.97 -9.44
N GLU A 211 -10.08 -17.93 -9.31
CA GLU A 211 -10.96 -17.06 -10.10
C GLU A 211 -10.72 -15.59 -9.78
N GLU A 212 -10.57 -15.26 -8.50
CA GLU A 212 -10.24 -13.91 -8.06
C GLU A 212 -8.92 -13.43 -8.69
N GLN A 213 -7.89 -14.27 -8.64
CA GLN A 213 -6.58 -13.96 -9.20
C GLN A 213 -6.64 -13.84 -10.73
N GLN A 214 -7.38 -14.73 -11.42
CA GLN A 214 -7.54 -14.68 -12.86
C GLN A 214 -8.21 -13.38 -13.32
N TYR A 215 -9.24 -12.91 -12.61
CA TYR A 215 -9.91 -11.64 -12.93
C TYR A 215 -8.93 -10.45 -12.86
N VAL A 216 -8.05 -10.45 -11.87
CA VAL A 216 -7.04 -9.38 -11.72
C VAL A 216 -6.02 -9.47 -12.85
N THR A 217 -5.55 -10.67 -13.19
CA THR A 217 -4.58 -10.90 -14.27
C THR A 217 -5.13 -10.44 -15.62
N ASP A 218 -6.32 -10.90 -15.99
CA ASP A 218 -6.98 -10.57 -17.27
C ASP A 218 -7.16 -9.05 -17.42
N TYR A 219 -7.54 -8.38 -16.32
CA TYR A 219 -7.69 -6.93 -16.33
C TYR A 219 -6.36 -6.22 -16.57
N ILE A 220 -5.31 -6.58 -15.82
CA ILE A 220 -4.00 -5.94 -15.95
C ILE A 220 -3.42 -6.20 -17.35
N GLU A 221 -3.49 -7.42 -17.84
CA GLU A 221 -3.06 -7.76 -19.21
C GLU A 221 -3.80 -6.91 -20.25
N ALA A 222 -5.12 -6.82 -20.15
CA ALA A 222 -5.92 -6.01 -21.08
C ALA A 222 -5.51 -4.52 -21.04
N CYS A 223 -5.24 -3.97 -19.85
CA CYS A 223 -4.74 -2.60 -19.72
C CYS A 223 -3.36 -2.42 -20.39
N ILE A 224 -2.40 -3.31 -20.10
CA ILE A 224 -1.06 -3.23 -20.67
C ILE A 224 -1.07 -3.34 -22.18
N ARG A 225 -1.91 -4.22 -22.75
CA ARG A 225 -2.05 -4.38 -24.21
C ARG A 225 -2.58 -3.14 -24.93
N THR A 226 -3.08 -2.14 -24.23
CA THR A 226 -3.42 -0.84 -24.84
C THR A 226 -2.18 0.04 -25.07
N PHE A 227 -1.06 -0.27 -24.42
CA PHE A 227 0.20 0.47 -24.52
C PHE A 227 1.34 -0.34 -25.16
N SER A 228 1.22 -1.68 -25.19
CA SER A 228 2.27 -2.58 -25.63
C SER A 228 1.72 -3.86 -26.26
N ASP A 229 2.21 -4.21 -27.43
CA ASP A 229 1.98 -5.52 -28.06
C ASP A 229 2.92 -6.61 -27.47
N ASP A 230 4.05 -6.19 -26.86
CA ASP A 230 5.04 -7.07 -26.22
C ASP A 230 4.70 -7.24 -24.73
N CYS A 231 3.87 -8.24 -24.42
CA CYS A 231 3.39 -8.53 -23.08
C CYS A 231 3.48 -10.05 -22.81
N CYS A 232 4.21 -10.43 -21.76
CA CYS A 232 4.44 -11.82 -21.34
C CYS A 232 4.01 -12.04 -19.90
N LEU A 233 3.31 -13.16 -19.64
CA LEU A 233 2.80 -13.54 -18.32
C LEU A 233 3.55 -14.76 -17.78
N TYR A 234 3.90 -14.72 -16.48
CA TYR A 234 4.56 -15.82 -15.75
C TYR A 234 3.78 -16.10 -14.44
N GLY A 235 3.08 -17.22 -14.41
CA GLY A 235 2.26 -17.63 -13.26
C GLY A 235 0.94 -18.29 -13.68
N PRO A 236 -0.04 -18.47 -12.77
CA PRO A 236 0.05 -18.11 -11.35
C PRO A 236 0.91 -19.06 -10.52
N TYR A 237 1.55 -18.55 -9.48
CA TYR A 237 2.31 -19.31 -8.48
C TYR A 237 2.07 -18.77 -7.07
N THR A 238 2.35 -19.59 -6.04
CA THR A 238 2.21 -19.19 -4.63
C THR A 238 3.36 -18.29 -4.20
N MET A 239 3.06 -17.11 -3.66
CA MET A 239 4.03 -16.19 -3.08
C MET A 239 3.72 -15.96 -1.59
N LYS A 240 4.75 -16.09 -0.73
CA LYS A 240 4.64 -15.77 0.71
C LYS A 240 4.95 -14.30 0.96
N ALA A 241 4.01 -13.60 1.59
CA ALA A 241 4.12 -12.21 2.01
C ALA A 241 3.78 -12.07 3.50
N ALA A 242 4.78 -11.78 4.33
CA ALA A 242 4.69 -11.79 5.79
C ALA A 242 4.12 -13.14 6.31
N HIS A 243 2.94 -13.12 6.93
CA HIS A 243 2.27 -14.30 7.49
C HIS A 243 1.27 -14.97 6.56
N LEU A 244 1.14 -14.47 5.32
CA LEU A 244 0.14 -14.89 4.34
C LEU A 244 0.79 -15.39 3.06
N CYS A 245 0.04 -16.22 2.33
CA CYS A 245 0.34 -16.61 0.96
C CYS A 245 -0.70 -16.01 0.01
N HIS A 246 -0.26 -15.65 -1.19
CA HIS A 246 -1.08 -15.11 -2.26
C HIS A 246 -0.76 -15.82 -3.58
N LEU A 247 -1.71 -15.85 -4.50
CA LEU A 247 -1.46 -16.20 -5.90
C LEU A 247 -0.89 -14.99 -6.63
N ARG A 248 0.19 -15.19 -7.37
CA ARG A 248 0.90 -14.15 -8.11
C ARG A 248 1.10 -14.56 -9.56
N THR A 249 0.88 -13.61 -10.48
CA THR A 249 1.34 -13.68 -11.87
C THR A 249 2.17 -12.42 -12.15
N ASP A 250 3.38 -12.60 -12.67
CA ASP A 250 4.21 -11.49 -13.16
C ASP A 250 3.86 -11.18 -14.61
N ILE A 251 3.78 -9.90 -14.93
CA ILE A 251 3.41 -9.40 -16.25
C ILE A 251 4.51 -8.46 -16.71
N HIS A 252 5.30 -8.89 -17.68
CA HIS A 252 6.42 -8.14 -18.28
C HIS A 252 5.98 -7.55 -19.61
N PHE A 253 6.39 -6.32 -19.89
CA PHE A 253 6.02 -5.63 -21.12
C PHE A 253 7.06 -4.57 -21.50
N ARG A 254 7.00 -4.10 -22.76
CA ARG A 254 7.85 -3.02 -23.27
C ARG A 254 7.01 -1.82 -23.66
N LEU A 255 7.49 -0.63 -23.29
CA LEU A 255 6.94 0.63 -23.76
C LEU A 255 7.85 1.24 -24.84
N SER A 256 7.26 1.87 -25.84
CA SER A 256 7.99 2.60 -26.88
C SER A 256 8.51 3.96 -26.40
N SER A 257 7.97 4.50 -25.30
CA SER A 257 8.42 5.73 -24.64
C SER A 257 8.12 5.65 -23.16
N ASP A 258 9.04 6.14 -22.33
CA ASP A 258 8.86 6.29 -20.88
C ASP A 258 8.03 7.53 -20.50
N ASP A 259 7.76 8.42 -21.45
CA ASP A 259 6.96 9.62 -21.22
C ASP A 259 5.48 9.34 -20.96
N VAL A 260 5.01 8.11 -21.23
CA VAL A 260 3.61 7.68 -21.03
C VAL A 260 3.38 6.94 -19.71
N LEU A 261 4.34 6.93 -18.79
CA LEU A 261 4.22 6.19 -17.52
C LEU A 261 3.03 6.65 -16.67
N GLY A 262 2.70 7.94 -16.67
CA GLY A 262 1.51 8.45 -15.99
C GLY A 262 0.21 7.89 -16.58
N ASP A 263 0.10 7.75 -17.90
CA ASP A 263 -1.06 7.17 -18.57
C ASP A 263 -1.17 5.66 -18.31
N VAL A 264 -0.05 4.94 -18.31
CA VAL A 264 0.00 3.51 -17.93
C VAL A 264 -0.45 3.33 -16.49
N LEU A 265 0.05 4.18 -15.57
CA LEU A 265 -0.36 4.16 -14.17
C LEU A 265 -1.85 4.48 -14.00
N GLU A 266 -2.39 5.49 -14.69
CA GLU A 266 -3.82 5.85 -14.65
C GLU A 266 -4.70 4.68 -15.15
N ALA A 267 -4.26 3.95 -16.18
CA ALA A 267 -4.97 2.78 -16.69
C ALA A 267 -4.93 1.61 -15.70
N LEU A 268 -3.78 1.31 -15.11
CA LEU A 268 -3.62 0.21 -14.16
C LEU A 268 -4.32 0.49 -12.83
N TYR A 269 -4.18 1.71 -12.33
CA TYR A 269 -4.52 2.09 -10.96
C TYR A 269 -5.94 2.69 -10.83
N PRO A 270 -6.67 2.39 -9.73
CA PRO A 270 -6.42 1.28 -8.81
C PRO A 270 -6.67 -0.07 -9.48
N THR A 271 -5.83 -1.07 -9.17
CA THR A 271 -6.00 -2.42 -9.72
C THR A 271 -7.26 -3.09 -9.17
N PRO A 272 -7.82 -4.10 -9.86
CA PRO A 272 -8.94 -4.87 -9.30
C PRO A 272 -8.61 -5.61 -8.00
N ALA A 273 -7.33 -5.80 -7.68
CA ALA A 273 -6.89 -6.37 -6.39
C ALA A 273 -7.29 -5.48 -5.21
N VAL A 274 -7.40 -4.16 -5.44
CA VAL A 274 -7.75 -3.17 -4.40
C VAL A 274 -9.02 -2.38 -4.72
N CYS A 275 -9.67 -2.60 -5.87
CA CYS A 275 -10.87 -1.89 -6.31
C CYS A 275 -12.02 -2.84 -6.62
N GLY A 276 -12.12 -3.31 -7.85
CA GLY A 276 -13.18 -4.22 -8.29
C GLY A 276 -13.31 -4.29 -9.81
N ILE A 277 -14.25 -5.11 -10.28
CA ILE A 277 -14.53 -5.35 -11.69
C ILE A 277 -16.04 -5.25 -11.94
N PRO A 278 -16.47 -4.35 -12.85
CA PRO A 278 -15.70 -3.39 -13.66
C PRO A 278 -15.08 -2.25 -12.81
N LYS A 279 -13.89 -1.76 -13.16
CA LYS A 279 -13.10 -0.82 -12.33
C LYS A 279 -13.86 0.47 -11.99
N GLU A 280 -14.28 1.24 -12.99
CA GLU A 280 -14.88 2.56 -12.77
C GLU A 280 -16.24 2.51 -12.04
N PRO A 281 -17.17 1.59 -12.35
CA PRO A 281 -18.37 1.40 -11.55
C PRO A 281 -18.06 1.01 -10.11
N ALA A 282 -17.10 0.07 -9.88
CA ALA A 282 -16.70 -0.37 -8.55
C ALA A 282 -16.06 0.78 -7.75
N ARG A 283 -15.14 1.55 -8.35
CA ARG A 283 -14.52 2.72 -7.72
C ARG A 283 -15.56 3.74 -7.26
N ARG A 284 -16.51 4.10 -8.14
CA ARG A 284 -17.59 5.03 -7.77
C ARG A 284 -18.49 4.50 -6.66
N PHE A 285 -18.73 3.20 -6.66
CA PHE A 285 -19.55 2.56 -5.63
C PHE A 285 -18.83 2.58 -4.27
N ILE A 286 -17.54 2.19 -4.23
CA ILE A 286 -16.70 2.24 -3.04
C ILE A 286 -16.70 3.64 -2.43
N LEU A 287 -16.41 4.67 -3.22
CA LEU A 287 -16.36 6.07 -2.76
C LEU A 287 -17.68 6.60 -2.18
N ARG A 288 -18.81 6.00 -2.52
CA ARG A 288 -20.14 6.41 -2.04
C ARG A 288 -20.62 5.62 -0.83
N HIS A 289 -20.15 4.39 -0.66
CA HIS A 289 -20.76 3.43 0.25
C HIS A 289 -19.81 2.88 1.32
N GLU A 290 -18.51 2.98 1.16
CA GLU A 290 -17.58 2.76 2.29
C GLU A 290 -17.75 3.89 3.30
N HIS A 291 -18.02 3.56 4.57
CA HIS A 291 -18.22 4.58 5.61
C HIS A 291 -16.91 5.26 6.02
N GLU A 292 -15.73 4.61 5.80
CA GLU A 292 -14.43 5.16 6.12
C GLU A 292 -13.63 5.49 4.85
N PRO A 293 -13.10 6.72 4.71
CA PRO A 293 -12.36 7.11 3.53
C PRO A 293 -10.99 6.42 3.51
N ARG A 294 -10.63 5.86 2.36
CA ARG A 294 -9.33 5.15 2.17
C ARG A 294 -8.12 6.06 2.19
N ARG A 295 -8.26 7.31 1.79
CA ARG A 295 -7.14 8.25 1.63
C ARG A 295 -6.03 7.66 0.76
N TYR A 296 -4.82 7.47 1.32
CA TYR A 296 -3.67 6.86 0.61
C TYR A 296 -3.60 5.32 0.73
N TYR A 297 -4.45 4.67 1.53
CA TYR A 297 -4.62 3.23 1.49
C TYR A 297 -5.20 2.78 0.15
N SER A 298 -4.70 1.69 -0.43
CA SER A 298 -5.01 1.22 -1.79
C SER A 298 -4.62 2.19 -2.89
N GLY A 299 -3.79 3.18 -2.58
CA GLY A 299 -3.07 4.01 -3.51
C GLY A 299 -1.74 3.39 -3.95
N PHE A 300 -0.76 4.21 -4.28
CA PHE A 300 0.59 3.71 -4.55
C PHE A 300 1.67 4.68 -4.05
N VAL A 301 2.90 4.16 -3.92
CA VAL A 301 4.04 4.88 -3.38
C VAL A 301 5.34 4.36 -3.97
N GLY A 302 6.34 5.23 -4.12
CA GLY A 302 7.70 4.83 -4.48
C GLY A 302 8.42 5.82 -5.38
N MET A 303 9.55 5.40 -5.92
CA MET A 303 10.34 6.19 -6.88
C MET A 303 9.77 6.06 -8.28
N LEU A 304 9.45 7.20 -8.87
CA LEU A 304 9.16 7.35 -10.29
C LEU A 304 10.39 7.94 -10.96
N SER A 305 11.05 7.19 -11.81
CA SER A 305 12.28 7.61 -12.48
C SER A 305 12.31 7.06 -13.90
N PRO A 306 11.62 7.70 -14.86
CA PRO A 306 11.51 7.23 -16.24
C PRO A 306 12.86 7.02 -16.93
N ARG A 307 13.88 7.77 -16.52
CA ARG A 307 15.25 7.73 -17.08
C ARG A 307 16.21 6.81 -16.33
N SER A 308 15.74 6.18 -15.27
CA SER A 308 16.48 5.19 -14.48
C SER A 308 15.49 4.15 -13.94
N ASP A 309 15.63 3.70 -12.69
CA ASP A 309 14.77 2.64 -12.16
C ASP A 309 13.51 3.19 -11.48
N THR A 310 12.34 2.95 -12.09
CA THR A 310 11.02 3.17 -11.49
C THR A 310 10.67 2.00 -10.59
N HIS A 311 10.21 2.30 -9.36
CA HIS A 311 9.81 1.31 -8.36
C HIS A 311 8.57 1.81 -7.62
N LEU A 312 7.38 1.44 -8.09
CA LEU A 312 6.08 1.83 -7.52
C LEU A 312 5.36 0.62 -6.95
N PHE A 313 4.83 0.77 -5.75
CA PHE A 313 4.16 -0.28 -4.99
C PHE A 313 2.76 0.14 -4.58
N VAL A 314 1.81 -0.79 -4.57
CA VAL A 314 0.46 -0.53 -4.07
C VAL A 314 0.52 -0.28 -2.55
N SER A 315 -0.11 0.79 -2.07
CA SER A 315 -0.13 1.17 -0.65
C SER A 315 -1.03 0.23 0.15
N LEU A 316 -0.48 -0.90 0.56
CA LEU A 316 -1.13 -1.93 1.37
C LEU A 316 -0.39 -2.10 2.71
N ARG A 317 -1.09 -2.79 3.66
CA ARG A 317 -0.50 -3.02 4.98
C ARG A 317 0.08 -1.70 5.49
N CYS A 318 -0.75 -0.70 5.62
CA CYS A 318 -0.34 0.66 5.93
C CYS A 318 -1.12 1.25 7.09
N MET A 319 -0.53 2.27 7.69
CA MET A 319 -1.14 3.10 8.70
C MET A 319 -0.81 4.58 8.47
N ARG A 320 -1.76 5.43 8.81
CA ARG A 320 -1.57 6.87 8.93
C ARG A 320 -1.14 7.18 10.35
N LEU A 321 -0.07 7.93 10.51
CA LEU A 321 0.44 8.37 11.80
C LEU A 321 -0.07 9.78 12.07
N LEU A 322 -0.75 9.95 13.19
CA LEU A 322 -1.33 11.20 13.65
C LEU A 322 -0.58 11.70 14.89
N PRO A 323 -0.77 12.96 15.29
CA PRO A 323 -0.28 13.46 16.58
C PRO A 323 -0.69 12.58 17.76
N ASP A 324 0.02 12.71 18.88
CA ASP A 324 -0.26 11.99 20.14
C ASP A 324 -0.16 10.46 20.03
N GLY A 325 0.58 9.96 19.02
CA GLY A 325 0.82 8.54 18.82
C GLY A 325 -0.39 7.75 18.31
N ILE A 326 -1.41 8.42 17.78
CA ILE A 326 -2.57 7.77 17.18
C ILE A 326 -2.18 7.20 15.81
N CYS A 327 -2.58 5.94 15.56
CA CYS A 327 -2.33 5.22 14.31
C CYS A 327 -3.66 4.74 13.71
N GLU A 328 -3.97 5.18 12.51
CA GLU A 328 -5.11 4.67 11.72
C GLU A 328 -4.61 3.56 10.79
N LEU A 329 -4.96 2.32 11.09
CA LEU A 329 -4.57 1.12 10.34
C LEU A 329 -5.64 0.79 9.30
N TYR A 330 -5.22 0.34 8.12
CA TYR A 330 -6.12 0.02 7.02
C TYR A 330 -5.92 -1.41 6.52
N ALA A 331 -7.04 -2.10 6.24
CA ALA A 331 -7.05 -3.37 5.52
C ALA A 331 -8.34 -3.54 4.71
N GLY A 332 -8.31 -4.40 3.69
CA GLY A 332 -9.48 -4.75 2.89
C GLY A 332 -9.37 -6.15 2.30
N GLY A 333 -10.50 -6.68 1.88
CA GLY A 333 -10.65 -7.97 1.23
C GLY A 333 -11.46 -7.89 -0.06
N GLY A 334 -11.14 -8.76 -1.02
CA GLY A 334 -11.87 -8.87 -2.28
C GLY A 334 -13.14 -9.70 -2.09
N LEU A 335 -14.31 -9.08 -2.20
CA LEU A 335 -15.59 -9.75 -2.12
C LEU A 335 -15.98 -10.32 -3.49
N LEU A 336 -16.44 -11.56 -3.46
CA LEU A 336 -17.11 -12.25 -4.55
C LEU A 336 -18.56 -12.59 -4.13
N LYS A 337 -19.34 -13.13 -5.07
CA LYS A 337 -20.73 -13.50 -4.83
C LYS A 337 -20.90 -14.49 -3.66
N GLU A 338 -19.90 -15.37 -3.46
CA GLU A 338 -19.87 -16.42 -2.45
C GLU A 338 -19.21 -15.98 -1.14
N SER A 339 -18.82 -14.71 -1.01
CA SER A 339 -18.16 -14.18 0.20
C SER A 339 -19.08 -14.23 1.41
N GLU A 340 -18.52 -14.61 2.55
CA GLU A 340 -19.18 -14.67 3.85
C GLU A 340 -18.60 -13.61 4.80
N MET A 341 -19.46 -12.78 5.36
CA MET A 341 -19.09 -11.60 6.15
C MET A 341 -18.05 -11.91 7.26
N GLU A 342 -18.26 -12.97 8.06
CA GLU A 342 -17.35 -13.32 9.15
C GLU A 342 -15.97 -13.78 8.67
N LYS A 343 -15.89 -14.41 7.49
CA LYS A 343 -14.62 -14.84 6.90
C LYS A 343 -13.85 -13.62 6.37
N GLU A 344 -14.55 -12.74 5.68
CA GLU A 344 -13.94 -11.52 5.13
C GLU A 344 -13.48 -10.56 6.25
N TRP A 345 -14.26 -10.42 7.33
CA TRP A 345 -13.85 -9.68 8.52
C TRP A 345 -12.55 -10.25 9.10
N ARG A 346 -12.47 -11.57 9.33
CA ARG A 346 -11.25 -12.21 9.86
C ARG A 346 -10.05 -12.05 8.94
N GLU A 347 -10.27 -12.06 7.63
CA GLU A 347 -9.20 -11.80 6.66
C GLU A 347 -8.62 -10.39 6.83
N THR A 348 -9.48 -9.38 7.05
CA THR A 348 -9.00 -8.02 7.34
C THR A 348 -8.24 -7.94 8.66
N GLU A 349 -8.66 -8.65 9.71
CA GLU A 349 -7.93 -8.72 10.99
C GLU A 349 -6.51 -9.27 10.79
N VAL A 350 -6.38 -10.38 10.05
CA VAL A 350 -5.09 -10.99 9.75
C VAL A 350 -4.20 -10.04 8.92
N LYS A 351 -4.78 -9.31 7.97
CA LYS A 351 -4.03 -8.32 7.17
C LYS A 351 -3.56 -7.12 8.00
N MET A 352 -4.37 -6.64 8.94
CA MET A 352 -4.01 -5.57 9.85
C MET A 352 -2.89 -5.95 10.83
N GLN A 353 -2.75 -7.23 11.15
CA GLN A 353 -1.75 -7.72 12.09
C GLN A 353 -0.33 -7.27 11.70
N THR A 354 -0.04 -7.13 10.40
CA THR A 354 1.25 -6.59 9.92
C THR A 354 1.56 -5.20 10.50
N MET A 355 0.56 -4.34 10.67
CA MET A 355 0.76 -3.01 11.27
C MET A 355 0.58 -3.04 12.79
N MET A 356 -0.34 -3.86 13.32
CA MET A 356 -0.55 -4.02 14.77
C MET A 356 0.69 -4.50 15.51
N GLU A 357 1.49 -5.37 14.92
CA GLU A 357 2.75 -5.85 15.51
C GLU A 357 3.82 -4.75 15.63
N LEU A 358 3.65 -3.62 14.95
CA LEU A 358 4.58 -2.49 15.00
C LEU A 358 4.29 -1.51 16.14
N VAL A 359 3.03 -1.35 16.53
CA VAL A 359 2.57 -0.35 17.51
C VAL A 359 2.64 -0.83 18.96
#